data_a9dceff6624dc6397672b6cbdbb2465d
#
_entry.id   a9dceff6624dc6397672b6cbdbb2465d
#
_cell.length_a   1.000
_cell.length_b   1.000
_cell.length_c   1.000
_cell.angle_alpha   90.00
_cell.angle_beta   90.00
_cell.angle_gamma   90.00
#
_symmetry.space_group_name_H-M   'P 1'
#
loop_
_entity.id
_entity.type
_entity.pdbx_description
1 polymer ?
#
loop_
_entity_poly.entity_id
_entity_poly.type
_entity_poly.pdbx_seq_one_letter_code
_entity_poly.pdbx_strand_id
1 'polypeptide(L)'
;QSTAKVIERLGSYHTTMQTGVHYVIPFIDRVANNVTLKEIVKDFAPQPVITKDNVTMQIDTVVYFQITDPKLYTYGVENPVNAIENLTATTLRNIIGELELDQTLTSRDIINSKMRAILDEATDPWGIKVNRVEVKNIIPPRDIQEAMEKQMRAERERREKILQAEGEKKAAILIAEGEKESAILRADAKRETHIREAEGEAQAILKVSAAKADALKLLKSVDANEAVLKLKSYDAMVEVANGNATKIIVPSDLQNLVTAGTVLKETFKEDKKDNK
;
A
#
# COMPACT_ATOMS: atom_id res chain seq x y z
N GLN A 1 -6.24 -23.63 46.28
CA GLN A 1 -6.93 -22.36 45.94
C GLN A 1 -7.89 -22.60 44.77
N SER A 2 -9.07 -22.01 44.82
CA SER A 2 -10.14 -22.16 43.81
C SER A 2 -10.73 -23.59 43.72
N THR A 3 -10.86 -24.30 44.81
CA THR A 3 -11.57 -25.58 44.88
C THR A 3 -12.61 -25.51 46.00
N ALA A 4 -13.76 -26.11 45.76
CA ALA A 4 -14.81 -26.26 46.75
C ALA A 4 -15.09 -27.75 46.97
N LYS A 5 -15.32 -28.13 48.23
CA LYS A 5 -15.71 -29.49 48.60
C LYS A 5 -17.15 -29.51 49.06
N VAL A 6 -17.95 -30.36 48.45
CA VAL A 6 -19.33 -30.58 48.86
C VAL A 6 -19.34 -31.69 49.91
N ILE A 7 -19.90 -31.40 51.09
CA ILE A 7 -19.95 -32.30 52.24
C ILE A 7 -21.37 -32.80 52.43
N GLU A 8 -21.49 -34.10 52.51
CA GLU A 8 -22.70 -34.83 52.94
C GLU A 8 -22.57 -35.27 54.38
N ARG A 9 -23.66 -35.16 55.07
CA ARG A 9 -23.82 -35.69 56.43
C ARG A 9 -24.95 -36.71 56.46
N LEU A 10 -24.62 -37.98 56.76
CA LEU A 10 -25.59 -39.09 56.76
C LEU A 10 -26.46 -39.17 55.48
N GLY A 11 -25.86 -38.88 54.28
CA GLY A 11 -26.53 -38.96 52.97
C GLY A 11 -27.30 -37.73 52.56
N SER A 12 -27.29 -36.63 53.35
CA SER A 12 -27.90 -35.39 52.99
C SER A 12 -26.84 -34.27 52.77
N TYR A 13 -27.08 -33.33 51.87
CA TYR A 13 -26.21 -32.16 51.74
C TYR A 13 -26.11 -31.39 53.04
N HIS A 14 -24.93 -31.16 53.53
CA HIS A 14 -24.67 -30.39 54.75
C HIS A 14 -24.13 -28.99 54.44
N THR A 15 -23.00 -28.91 53.81
CA THR A 15 -22.37 -27.62 53.47
C THR A 15 -21.38 -27.74 52.34
N THR A 16 -21.07 -26.58 51.72
CA THR A 16 -19.99 -26.45 50.76
C THR A 16 -18.81 -25.73 51.38
N MET A 17 -17.68 -26.42 51.53
CA MET A 17 -16.46 -25.86 52.08
C MET A 17 -15.61 -25.25 50.98
N GLN A 18 -15.35 -23.95 51.08
CA GLN A 18 -14.43 -23.22 50.26
C GLN A 18 -13.01 -23.24 50.82
N THR A 19 -12.12 -22.38 50.29
CA THR A 19 -10.74 -22.26 50.79
C THR A 19 -10.70 -21.82 52.24
N GLY A 20 -9.96 -22.56 53.07
CA GLY A 20 -9.82 -22.29 54.52
C GLY A 20 -9.64 -23.54 55.33
N VAL A 21 -9.55 -23.37 56.66
CA VAL A 21 -9.53 -24.48 57.61
C VAL A 21 -10.97 -24.82 57.98
N HIS A 22 -11.34 -26.06 57.75
CA HIS A 22 -12.69 -26.57 58.07
C HIS A 22 -12.59 -27.86 58.88
N TYR A 23 -13.52 -28.03 59.80
CA TYR A 23 -13.62 -29.23 60.58
C TYR A 23 -14.64 -30.21 59.98
N VAL A 24 -14.23 -31.43 59.79
CA VAL A 24 -15.05 -32.51 59.24
C VAL A 24 -15.13 -33.60 60.33
N ILE A 25 -16.34 -34.03 60.65
CA ILE A 25 -16.54 -35.07 61.68
C ILE A 25 -16.32 -36.42 60.99
N PRO A 26 -15.25 -37.18 61.40
CA PRO A 26 -15.00 -38.49 60.81
C PRO A 26 -16.16 -39.44 61.11
N PHE A 27 -16.47 -40.35 60.16
CA PHE A 27 -17.56 -41.33 60.15
C PHE A 27 -18.97 -40.76 59.87
N ILE A 28 -19.23 -39.44 60.07
CA ILE A 28 -20.55 -38.86 59.91
C ILE A 28 -20.56 -38.04 58.63
N ASP A 29 -19.48 -37.26 58.35
CA ASP A 29 -19.32 -36.37 57.21
C ASP A 29 -18.52 -37.07 56.10
N ARG A 30 -19.05 -37.01 54.90
CA ARG A 30 -18.40 -37.54 53.70
C ARG A 30 -18.21 -36.43 52.69
N VAL A 31 -17.05 -36.38 52.03
CA VAL A 31 -16.84 -35.52 50.86
C VAL A 31 -17.53 -36.17 49.67
N ALA A 32 -18.62 -35.58 49.20
CA ALA A 32 -19.37 -36.05 48.03
C ALA A 32 -18.64 -35.73 46.73
N ASN A 33 -18.15 -34.48 46.56
CA ASN A 33 -17.46 -34.07 45.38
C ASN A 33 -16.39 -32.98 45.69
N ASN A 34 -15.30 -32.99 44.91
CA ASN A 34 -14.27 -31.96 44.94
C ASN A 34 -14.29 -31.19 43.63
N VAL A 35 -14.82 -29.99 43.66
CA VAL A 35 -15.13 -29.20 42.50
C VAL A 35 -14.11 -28.07 42.32
N THR A 36 -13.53 -27.93 41.13
CA THR A 36 -12.69 -26.77 40.79
C THR A 36 -13.57 -25.61 40.36
N LEU A 37 -13.30 -24.42 40.92
CA LEU A 37 -13.99 -23.18 40.54
C LEU A 37 -13.24 -22.43 39.43
N LYS A 38 -12.18 -23.02 38.91
CA LYS A 38 -11.46 -22.45 37.75
C LYS A 38 -12.23 -22.74 36.48
N GLU A 39 -11.96 -21.94 35.47
CA GLU A 39 -12.45 -22.19 34.11
C GLU A 39 -11.93 -23.54 33.61
N ILE A 40 -12.83 -24.35 33.11
CA ILE A 40 -12.58 -25.69 32.56
C ILE A 40 -12.76 -25.58 31.04
N VAL A 41 -11.82 -26.12 30.30
CA VAL A 41 -11.88 -26.24 28.86
C VAL A 41 -12.14 -27.68 28.48
N LYS A 42 -13.21 -27.94 27.74
CA LYS A 42 -13.53 -29.25 27.21
C LYS A 42 -13.61 -29.23 25.69
N ASP A 43 -12.80 -30.09 25.10
CA ASP A 43 -12.80 -30.38 23.67
C ASP A 43 -13.74 -31.58 23.44
N PHE A 44 -14.79 -31.40 22.67
CA PHE A 44 -15.76 -32.45 22.34
C PHE A 44 -15.44 -33.07 20.99
N ALA A 45 -15.70 -34.34 20.86
CA ALA A 45 -15.47 -35.10 19.63
C ALA A 45 -16.27 -34.53 18.45
N PRO A 46 -15.78 -34.69 17.20
CA PRO A 46 -16.48 -34.28 16.02
C PRO A 46 -17.90 -34.81 15.92
N GLN A 47 -18.87 -33.93 15.76
CA GLN A 47 -20.29 -34.29 15.66
C GLN A 47 -20.74 -34.22 14.21
N PRO A 48 -21.41 -35.24 13.68
CA PRO A 48 -22.02 -35.20 12.35
C PRO A 48 -23.24 -34.28 12.39
N VAL A 49 -23.26 -33.30 11.49
CA VAL A 49 -24.36 -32.34 11.32
C VAL A 49 -24.74 -32.24 9.84
N ILE A 50 -25.99 -31.83 9.58
CA ILE A 50 -26.49 -31.64 8.22
C ILE A 50 -26.93 -30.19 8.10
N THR A 51 -26.44 -29.53 7.05
CA THR A 51 -26.82 -28.15 6.74
C THR A 51 -28.17 -28.09 6.03
N LYS A 52 -28.70 -26.86 5.90
CA LYS A 52 -29.96 -26.59 5.20
C LYS A 52 -29.95 -27.06 3.73
N ASP A 53 -28.81 -26.98 3.06
CA ASP A 53 -28.55 -27.43 1.69
C ASP A 53 -28.21 -28.94 1.60
N ASN A 54 -28.48 -29.69 2.70
CA ASN A 54 -28.37 -31.16 2.79
C ASN A 54 -26.94 -31.69 2.64
N VAL A 55 -25.93 -30.90 3.06
CA VAL A 55 -24.53 -31.35 3.13
C VAL A 55 -24.23 -31.87 4.55
N THR A 56 -23.76 -33.13 4.63
CA THR A 56 -23.32 -33.72 5.91
C THR A 56 -21.88 -33.32 6.15
N MET A 57 -21.60 -32.74 7.34
CA MET A 57 -20.25 -32.35 7.72
C MET A 57 -19.94 -32.78 9.16
N GLN A 58 -18.67 -32.78 9.52
CA GLN A 58 -18.22 -33.00 10.89
C GLN A 58 -17.71 -31.70 11.49
N ILE A 59 -18.17 -31.39 12.69
CA ILE A 59 -17.82 -30.15 13.39
C ILE A 59 -17.36 -30.48 14.81
N ASP A 60 -16.15 -29.99 15.17
CA ASP A 60 -15.60 -30.06 16.51
C ASP A 60 -15.94 -28.81 17.26
N THR A 61 -16.21 -28.92 18.54
CA THR A 61 -16.49 -27.78 19.42
C THR A 61 -15.68 -27.82 20.68
N VAL A 62 -15.26 -26.64 21.13
CA VAL A 62 -14.61 -26.45 22.44
C VAL A 62 -15.48 -25.54 23.27
N VAL A 63 -15.78 -26.01 24.51
CA VAL A 63 -16.60 -25.25 25.45
C VAL A 63 -15.74 -24.85 26.65
N TYR A 64 -15.79 -23.55 26.95
CA TYR A 64 -15.17 -22.96 28.14
C TYR A 64 -16.26 -22.64 29.15
N PHE A 65 -16.20 -23.30 30.28
CA PHE A 65 -17.20 -23.13 31.33
C PHE A 65 -16.56 -23.10 32.71
N GLN A 66 -17.28 -22.52 33.63
CA GLN A 66 -16.86 -22.38 35.04
C GLN A 66 -18.00 -22.83 35.93
N ILE A 67 -17.67 -23.49 37.03
CA ILE A 67 -18.63 -23.93 38.04
C ILE A 67 -18.87 -22.75 38.97
N THR A 68 -20.11 -22.25 39.02
CA THR A 68 -20.53 -21.17 39.91
C THR A 68 -21.11 -21.66 41.21
N ASP A 69 -21.90 -22.72 41.17
CA ASP A 69 -22.46 -23.35 42.35
C ASP A 69 -22.09 -24.84 42.48
N PRO A 70 -21.15 -25.20 43.37
CA PRO A 70 -20.73 -26.58 43.57
C PRO A 70 -21.85 -27.52 44.03
N LYS A 71 -22.88 -27.01 44.73
CA LYS A 71 -24.01 -27.80 45.17
C LYS A 71 -24.88 -28.22 43.99
N LEU A 72 -25.26 -27.25 43.15
CA LEU A 72 -26.06 -27.52 41.95
C LEU A 72 -25.29 -28.40 40.96
N TYR A 73 -23.97 -28.20 40.86
CA TYR A 73 -23.12 -29.04 40.02
C TYR A 73 -23.09 -30.51 40.48
N THR A 74 -23.13 -30.74 41.79
CA THR A 74 -23.04 -32.09 42.32
C THR A 74 -24.39 -32.85 42.33
N TYR A 75 -25.51 -32.13 42.50
CA TYR A 75 -26.81 -32.73 42.69
C TYR A 75 -27.82 -32.40 41.55
N GLY A 76 -27.54 -31.42 40.73
CA GLY A 76 -28.44 -30.98 39.68
C GLY A 76 -28.53 -31.93 38.49
N VAL A 77 -27.43 -32.61 38.17
CA VAL A 77 -27.35 -33.58 37.08
C VAL A 77 -26.33 -34.68 37.43
N GLU A 78 -26.59 -35.93 37.02
CA GLU A 78 -25.74 -37.08 37.34
C GLU A 78 -24.31 -36.94 36.76
N ASN A 79 -24.23 -36.51 35.48
CA ASN A 79 -22.94 -36.30 34.80
C ASN A 79 -22.94 -34.98 34.04
N PRO A 80 -22.54 -33.88 34.67
CA PRO A 80 -22.58 -32.54 34.06
C PRO A 80 -21.82 -32.41 32.74
N VAL A 81 -20.66 -33.06 32.66
CA VAL A 81 -19.81 -32.96 31.45
C VAL A 81 -20.48 -33.64 30.24
N ASN A 82 -21.02 -34.82 30.43
CA ASN A 82 -21.75 -35.55 29.38
C ASN A 82 -23.06 -34.83 29.03
N ALA A 83 -23.73 -34.22 30.00
CA ALA A 83 -24.91 -33.40 29.74
C ALA A 83 -24.61 -32.21 28.88
N ILE A 84 -23.50 -31.47 29.15
CA ILE A 84 -23.04 -30.36 28.30
C ILE A 84 -22.65 -30.86 26.92
N GLU A 85 -21.98 -32.00 26.80
CA GLU A 85 -21.60 -32.56 25.48
C GLU A 85 -22.84 -32.85 24.62
N ASN A 86 -23.82 -33.56 25.14
CA ASN A 86 -25.06 -33.88 24.44
C ASN A 86 -25.87 -32.62 24.12
N LEU A 87 -25.94 -31.67 25.02
CA LEU A 87 -26.60 -30.38 24.79
C LEU A 87 -25.87 -29.59 23.70
N THR A 88 -24.55 -29.55 23.71
CA THR A 88 -23.72 -28.94 22.69
C THR A 88 -23.97 -29.56 21.33
N ALA A 89 -23.97 -30.91 21.24
CA ALA A 89 -24.22 -31.65 20.01
C ALA A 89 -25.61 -31.35 19.41
N THR A 90 -26.65 -31.34 20.27
CA THR A 90 -28.03 -31.07 19.80
C THR A 90 -28.24 -29.63 19.41
N THR A 91 -27.69 -28.68 20.17
CA THR A 91 -27.74 -27.24 19.85
C THR A 91 -27.01 -26.94 18.57
N LEU A 92 -25.79 -27.50 18.41
CA LEU A 92 -25.02 -27.36 17.18
C LEU A 92 -25.80 -27.85 15.96
N ARG A 93 -26.40 -29.04 16.06
CA ARG A 93 -27.22 -29.64 14.97
C ARG A 93 -28.38 -28.72 14.58
N ASN A 94 -29.07 -28.14 15.55
CA ASN A 94 -30.19 -27.22 15.31
C ASN A 94 -29.72 -25.95 14.60
N ILE A 95 -28.65 -25.30 15.10
CA ILE A 95 -28.13 -24.07 14.52
C ILE A 95 -27.61 -24.29 13.10
N ILE A 96 -26.86 -25.36 12.86
CA ILE A 96 -26.30 -25.68 11.55
C ILE A 96 -27.40 -26.10 10.55
N GLY A 97 -28.45 -26.79 11.02
CA GLY A 97 -29.60 -27.14 10.18
C GLY A 97 -30.38 -25.94 9.60
N GLU A 98 -30.24 -24.76 10.18
CA GLU A 98 -30.82 -23.51 9.68
C GLU A 98 -29.92 -22.80 8.66
N LEU A 99 -28.64 -23.15 8.61
CA LEU A 99 -27.62 -22.46 7.81
C LEU A 99 -27.22 -23.25 6.57
N GLU A 100 -26.88 -22.54 5.51
CA GLU A 100 -26.25 -23.11 4.32
C GLU A 100 -24.76 -23.37 4.57
N LEU A 101 -24.13 -24.22 3.76
CA LEU A 101 -22.71 -24.56 3.88
C LEU A 101 -21.81 -23.31 3.92
N ASP A 102 -21.97 -22.42 2.97
CA ASP A 102 -21.15 -21.19 2.89
C ASP A 102 -21.35 -20.30 4.11
N GLN A 103 -22.57 -20.19 4.63
CA GLN A 103 -22.86 -19.45 5.84
C GLN A 103 -22.22 -20.11 7.07
N THR A 104 -22.23 -21.43 7.15
CA THR A 104 -21.61 -22.17 8.24
C THR A 104 -20.10 -21.95 8.30
N LEU A 105 -19.45 -21.85 7.15
CA LEU A 105 -18.00 -21.60 7.05
C LEU A 105 -17.60 -20.16 7.38
N THR A 106 -18.47 -19.19 7.01
CA THR A 106 -18.16 -17.76 7.12
C THR A 106 -18.67 -17.12 8.41
N SER A 107 -19.73 -17.66 9.03
CA SER A 107 -20.44 -17.03 10.15
C SER A 107 -20.16 -17.70 11.50
N ARG A 108 -18.93 -18.14 11.73
CA ARG A 108 -18.52 -18.83 12.99
C ARG A 108 -18.87 -18.01 14.23
N ASP A 109 -18.67 -16.70 14.20
CA ASP A 109 -18.95 -15.83 15.35
C ASP A 109 -20.43 -15.81 15.74
N ILE A 110 -21.31 -15.88 14.75
CA ILE A 110 -22.77 -15.95 14.98
C ILE A 110 -23.13 -17.30 15.58
N ILE A 111 -22.56 -18.40 15.08
CA ILE A 111 -22.76 -19.75 15.59
C ILE A 111 -22.29 -19.82 17.06
N ASN A 112 -21.07 -19.38 17.32
CA ASN A 112 -20.46 -19.37 18.65
C ASN A 112 -21.32 -18.55 19.65
N SER A 113 -21.81 -17.40 19.25
CA SER A 113 -22.65 -16.53 20.09
C SER A 113 -24.02 -17.16 20.39
N LYS A 114 -24.69 -17.73 19.37
CA LYS A 114 -25.97 -18.44 19.56
C LYS A 114 -25.80 -19.68 20.45
N MET A 115 -24.76 -20.49 20.20
CA MET A 115 -24.46 -21.65 21.02
C MET A 115 -24.21 -21.26 22.47
N ARG A 116 -23.38 -20.25 22.71
CA ARG A 116 -23.10 -19.76 24.05
C ARG A 116 -24.38 -19.36 24.79
N ALA A 117 -25.25 -18.60 24.16
CA ALA A 117 -26.49 -18.12 24.77
C ALA A 117 -27.41 -19.29 25.20
N ILE A 118 -27.61 -20.25 24.31
CA ILE A 118 -28.46 -21.42 24.57
C ILE A 118 -27.84 -22.33 25.64
N LEU A 119 -26.53 -22.57 25.54
CA LEU A 119 -25.85 -23.43 26.51
C LEU A 119 -25.80 -22.80 27.90
N ASP A 120 -25.53 -21.50 28.01
CA ASP A 120 -25.47 -20.76 29.28
C ASP A 120 -26.85 -20.81 30.01
N GLU A 121 -27.94 -20.54 29.26
CA GLU A 121 -29.30 -20.64 29.80
C GLU A 121 -29.68 -22.07 30.28
N ALA A 122 -29.30 -23.08 29.51
CA ALA A 122 -29.60 -24.45 29.80
C ALA A 122 -28.74 -25.06 30.94
N THR A 123 -27.53 -24.55 31.20
CA THR A 123 -26.61 -25.06 32.21
C THR A 123 -26.69 -24.29 33.53
N ASP A 124 -27.37 -23.14 33.57
CA ASP A 124 -27.54 -22.33 34.77
C ASP A 124 -28.19 -23.13 35.94
N PRO A 125 -29.26 -23.97 35.73
CA PRO A 125 -29.81 -24.82 36.76
C PRO A 125 -28.83 -25.86 37.34
N TRP A 126 -27.77 -26.18 36.66
CA TRP A 126 -26.71 -27.10 37.09
C TRP A 126 -25.55 -26.39 37.81
N GLY A 127 -25.66 -25.05 38.00
CA GLY A 127 -24.60 -24.25 38.61
C GLY A 127 -23.36 -24.12 37.76
N ILE A 128 -23.53 -24.17 36.42
CA ILE A 128 -22.45 -24.07 35.45
C ILE A 128 -22.69 -22.81 34.59
N LYS A 129 -21.68 -22.00 34.45
CA LYS A 129 -21.69 -20.83 33.58
C LYS A 129 -20.81 -21.09 32.37
N VAL A 130 -21.40 -20.97 31.17
CA VAL A 130 -20.68 -21.09 29.91
C VAL A 130 -20.16 -19.72 29.50
N ASN A 131 -18.84 -19.55 29.60
CA ASN A 131 -18.18 -18.29 29.25
C ASN A 131 -18.05 -18.11 27.74
N ARG A 132 -17.63 -19.18 27.05
CA ARG A 132 -17.35 -19.16 25.62
C ARG A 132 -17.55 -20.54 24.98
N VAL A 133 -18.01 -20.54 23.75
CA VAL A 133 -18.09 -21.73 22.89
C VAL A 133 -17.41 -21.40 21.59
N GLU A 134 -16.59 -22.30 21.09
CA GLU A 134 -15.88 -22.12 19.84
C GLU A 134 -16.02 -23.35 18.96
N VAL A 135 -16.36 -23.10 17.70
CA VAL A 135 -16.27 -24.10 16.64
C VAL A 135 -14.83 -24.16 16.18
N LYS A 136 -14.19 -25.33 16.35
CA LYS A 136 -12.78 -25.56 16.06
C LYS A 136 -12.57 -25.88 14.57
N ASN A 137 -13.03 -27.04 14.13
CA ASN A 137 -12.92 -27.48 12.75
C ASN A 137 -14.31 -27.72 12.15
N ILE A 138 -14.46 -27.36 10.88
CA ILE A 138 -15.62 -27.67 10.07
C ILE A 138 -15.09 -28.45 8.88
N ILE A 139 -15.44 -29.74 8.82
CA ILE A 139 -14.92 -30.68 7.83
C ILE A 139 -16.07 -31.15 6.94
N PRO A 140 -16.26 -30.55 5.75
CA PRO A 140 -17.21 -31.01 4.77
C PRO A 140 -16.72 -32.30 4.07
N PRO A 141 -17.58 -33.05 3.34
CA PRO A 141 -17.20 -34.19 2.54
C PRO A 141 -16.13 -33.85 1.50
N ARG A 142 -15.29 -34.81 1.15
CA ARG A 142 -14.17 -34.61 0.21
C ARG A 142 -14.61 -34.07 -1.16
N ASP A 143 -15.70 -34.59 -1.69
CA ASP A 143 -16.23 -34.16 -2.98
C ASP A 143 -16.60 -32.67 -2.99
N ILE A 144 -17.16 -32.19 -1.89
CA ILE A 144 -17.50 -30.78 -1.71
C ILE A 144 -16.23 -29.93 -1.53
N GLN A 145 -15.25 -30.42 -0.76
CA GLN A 145 -13.95 -29.73 -0.61
C GLN A 145 -13.27 -29.53 -1.97
N GLU A 146 -13.18 -30.59 -2.78
CA GLU A 146 -12.57 -30.52 -4.11
C GLU A 146 -13.34 -29.57 -5.06
N ALA A 147 -14.66 -29.57 -5.01
CA ALA A 147 -15.48 -28.63 -5.78
C ALA A 147 -15.24 -27.19 -5.35
N MET A 148 -15.23 -26.91 -4.05
CA MET A 148 -14.94 -25.59 -3.49
C MET A 148 -13.52 -25.13 -3.82
N GLU A 149 -12.51 -26.00 -3.73
CA GLU A 149 -11.14 -25.67 -4.11
C GLU A 149 -11.04 -25.28 -5.59
N LYS A 150 -11.69 -26.01 -6.47
CA LYS A 150 -11.75 -25.69 -7.92
C LYS A 150 -12.44 -24.34 -8.15
N GLN A 151 -13.58 -24.12 -7.50
CA GLN A 151 -14.31 -22.86 -7.59
C GLN A 151 -13.47 -21.68 -7.07
N MET A 152 -12.86 -21.84 -5.91
CA MET A 152 -12.00 -20.79 -5.29
C MET A 152 -10.77 -20.50 -6.16
N ARG A 153 -10.18 -21.53 -6.78
CA ARG A 153 -9.06 -21.35 -7.72
C ARG A 153 -9.50 -20.53 -8.94
N ALA A 154 -10.60 -20.92 -9.57
CA ALA A 154 -11.15 -20.23 -10.73
C ALA A 154 -11.51 -18.75 -10.40
N GLU A 155 -12.10 -18.51 -9.24
CA GLU A 155 -12.43 -17.14 -8.80
C GLU A 155 -11.17 -16.30 -8.52
N ARG A 156 -10.13 -16.89 -7.92
CA ARG A 156 -8.84 -16.22 -7.72
C ARG A 156 -8.17 -15.88 -9.05
N GLU A 157 -8.12 -16.83 -9.97
CA GLU A 157 -7.57 -16.60 -11.32
C GLU A 157 -8.35 -15.52 -12.09
N ARG A 158 -9.66 -15.51 -11.96
CA ARG A 158 -10.50 -14.46 -12.55
C ARG A 158 -10.18 -13.08 -11.95
N ARG A 159 -10.11 -12.99 -10.61
CA ARG A 159 -9.76 -11.73 -9.92
C ARG A 159 -8.35 -11.27 -10.26
N GLU A 160 -7.39 -12.19 -10.33
CA GLU A 160 -6.01 -11.91 -10.72
C GLU A 160 -5.97 -11.26 -12.12
N LYS A 161 -6.64 -11.86 -13.12
CA LYS A 161 -6.71 -11.32 -14.48
C LYS A 161 -7.37 -9.94 -14.54
N ILE A 162 -8.43 -9.72 -13.76
CA ILE A 162 -9.09 -8.41 -13.69
C ILE A 162 -8.14 -7.37 -13.09
N LEU A 163 -7.53 -7.68 -11.93
CA LEU A 163 -6.60 -6.76 -11.26
C LEU A 163 -5.36 -6.47 -12.12
N GLN A 164 -4.86 -7.48 -12.84
CA GLN A 164 -3.74 -7.29 -13.77
C GLN A 164 -4.13 -6.35 -14.91
N ALA A 165 -5.27 -6.60 -15.56
CA ALA A 165 -5.75 -5.75 -16.66
C ALA A 165 -6.05 -4.31 -16.20
N GLU A 166 -6.62 -4.13 -15.01
CA GLU A 166 -6.81 -2.81 -14.42
C GLU A 166 -5.48 -2.14 -14.09
N GLY A 167 -4.49 -2.88 -13.59
CA GLY A 167 -3.14 -2.41 -13.33
C GLY A 167 -2.43 -1.95 -14.59
N GLU A 168 -2.48 -2.76 -15.65
CA GLU A 168 -1.92 -2.43 -16.96
C GLU A 168 -2.58 -1.18 -17.57
N LYS A 169 -3.92 -1.10 -17.50
CA LYS A 169 -4.65 0.10 -17.95
C LYS A 169 -4.24 1.35 -17.20
N LYS A 170 -4.17 1.28 -15.85
CA LYS A 170 -3.75 2.42 -15.03
C LYS A 170 -2.30 2.82 -15.32
N ALA A 171 -1.41 1.85 -15.46
CA ALA A 171 -0.02 2.10 -15.81
C ALA A 171 0.12 2.79 -17.18
N ALA A 172 -0.60 2.30 -18.20
CA ALA A 172 -0.61 2.90 -19.53
C ALA A 172 -1.14 4.35 -19.52
N ILE A 173 -2.19 4.63 -18.75
CA ILE A 173 -2.73 5.99 -18.60
C ILE A 173 -1.70 6.91 -17.94
N LEU A 174 -1.10 6.48 -16.81
CA LEU A 174 -0.09 7.28 -16.10
C LEU A 174 1.15 7.56 -16.95
N ILE A 175 1.60 6.59 -17.75
CA ILE A 175 2.71 6.76 -18.68
C ILE A 175 2.35 7.80 -19.75
N ALA A 176 1.18 7.67 -20.36
CA ALA A 176 0.72 8.61 -21.39
C ALA A 176 0.52 10.04 -20.84
N GLU A 177 0.01 10.17 -19.61
CA GLU A 177 -0.10 11.46 -18.92
C GLU A 177 1.28 12.05 -18.62
N GLY A 178 2.21 11.25 -18.14
CA GLY A 178 3.60 11.67 -17.89
C GLY A 178 4.34 12.10 -19.17
N GLU A 179 4.16 11.36 -20.26
CA GLU A 179 4.71 11.74 -21.57
C GLU A 179 4.13 13.06 -22.09
N LYS A 180 2.82 13.24 -21.97
CA LYS A 180 2.14 14.49 -22.33
C LYS A 180 2.67 15.68 -21.53
N GLU A 181 2.74 15.53 -20.21
CA GLU A 181 3.24 16.59 -19.32
C GLU A 181 4.71 16.91 -19.61
N SER A 182 5.54 15.87 -19.78
CA SER A 182 6.94 16.03 -20.18
C SER A 182 7.09 16.74 -21.52
N ALA A 183 6.24 16.43 -22.52
CA ALA A 183 6.26 17.09 -23.82
C ALA A 183 5.86 18.56 -23.71
N ILE A 184 4.86 18.90 -22.92
CA ILE A 184 4.43 20.29 -22.67
C ILE A 184 5.56 21.06 -22.00
N LEU A 185 6.15 20.54 -20.91
CA LEU A 185 7.24 21.17 -20.19
C LEU A 185 8.47 21.42 -21.10
N ARG A 186 8.80 20.45 -21.97
CA ARG A 186 9.89 20.61 -22.94
C ARG A 186 9.58 21.70 -23.99
N ALA A 187 8.32 21.78 -24.43
CA ALA A 187 7.91 22.82 -25.39
C ALA A 187 7.95 24.21 -24.74
N ASP A 188 7.47 24.34 -23.51
CA ASP A 188 7.51 25.61 -22.77
C ASP A 188 8.94 26.02 -22.44
N ALA A 189 9.82 25.10 -22.05
CA ALA A 189 11.23 25.37 -21.82
C ALA A 189 11.93 25.86 -23.11
N LYS A 190 11.65 25.25 -24.28
CA LYS A 190 12.18 25.71 -25.57
C LYS A 190 11.68 27.10 -25.94
N ARG A 191 10.39 27.34 -25.72
CA ARG A 191 9.82 28.67 -25.95
C ARG A 191 10.49 29.74 -25.10
N GLU A 192 10.66 29.45 -23.81
CA GLU A 192 11.28 30.39 -22.88
C GLU A 192 12.76 30.65 -23.21
N THR A 193 13.53 29.60 -23.56
CA THR A 193 14.92 29.75 -24.02
C THR A 193 15.00 30.64 -25.28
N HIS A 194 14.16 30.41 -26.30
CA HIS A 194 14.17 31.24 -27.50
C HIS A 194 13.77 32.69 -27.24
N ILE A 195 12.83 32.94 -26.32
CA ILE A 195 12.48 34.32 -25.94
C ILE A 195 13.66 35.00 -25.25
N ARG A 196 14.29 34.32 -24.28
CA ARG A 196 15.45 34.87 -23.55
C ARG A 196 16.66 35.07 -24.44
N GLU A 197 16.91 34.19 -25.41
CA GLU A 197 17.95 34.34 -26.43
C GLU A 197 17.68 35.55 -27.28
N ALA A 198 16.46 35.71 -27.83
CA ALA A 198 16.08 36.84 -28.64
C ALA A 198 16.13 38.17 -27.88
N GLU A 199 15.71 38.20 -26.63
CA GLU A 199 15.82 39.36 -25.74
C GLU A 199 17.28 39.71 -25.47
N GLY A 200 18.13 38.72 -25.23
CA GLY A 200 19.57 38.86 -25.05
C GLY A 200 20.25 39.45 -26.28
N GLU A 201 19.93 38.92 -27.47
CA GLU A 201 20.42 39.42 -28.74
C GLU A 201 19.95 40.86 -29.00
N ALA A 202 18.67 41.15 -28.79
CA ALA A 202 18.14 42.51 -28.95
C ALA A 202 18.83 43.51 -28.03
N GLN A 203 19.05 43.16 -26.74
CA GLN A 203 19.78 43.99 -25.81
C GLN A 203 21.26 44.17 -26.19
N ALA A 204 21.91 43.13 -26.71
CA ALA A 204 23.28 43.19 -27.16
C ALA A 204 23.40 44.15 -28.37
N ILE A 205 22.49 44.05 -29.37
CA ILE A 205 22.45 44.93 -30.53
C ILE A 205 22.19 46.38 -30.10
N LEU A 206 21.25 46.62 -29.18
CA LEU A 206 20.97 47.97 -28.66
C LEU A 206 22.19 48.56 -27.97
N LYS A 207 22.87 47.80 -27.09
CA LYS A 207 24.09 48.26 -26.42
C LYS A 207 25.23 48.54 -27.37
N VAL A 208 25.45 47.68 -28.37
CA VAL A 208 26.48 47.89 -29.39
C VAL A 208 26.14 49.11 -30.26
N SER A 209 24.88 49.27 -30.65
CA SER A 209 24.43 50.42 -31.42
C SER A 209 24.55 51.75 -30.66
N ALA A 210 24.19 51.74 -29.38
CA ALA A 210 24.37 52.92 -28.48
C ALA A 210 25.85 53.27 -28.30
N ALA A 211 26.70 52.26 -28.08
CA ALA A 211 28.14 52.48 -28.00
C ALA A 211 28.75 53.04 -29.29
N LYS A 212 28.30 52.54 -30.46
CA LYS A 212 28.70 53.08 -31.77
C LYS A 212 28.20 54.52 -31.98
N ALA A 213 26.97 54.84 -31.56
CA ALA A 213 26.42 56.18 -31.67
C ALA A 213 27.20 57.19 -30.75
N ASP A 214 27.53 56.75 -29.53
CA ASP A 214 28.32 57.59 -28.62
C ASP A 214 29.76 57.76 -29.11
N ALA A 215 30.36 56.73 -29.70
CA ALA A 215 31.70 56.87 -30.33
C ALA A 215 31.64 57.82 -31.53
N LEU A 216 30.58 57.79 -32.35
CA LEU A 216 30.39 58.74 -33.44
C LEU A 216 30.17 60.20 -32.92
N LYS A 217 29.44 60.38 -31.81
CA LYS A 217 29.28 61.73 -31.20
C LYS A 217 30.60 62.25 -30.68
N LEU A 218 31.43 61.45 -30.06
CA LEU A 218 32.76 61.79 -29.59
C LEU A 218 33.67 62.16 -30.75
N LEU A 219 33.66 61.41 -31.84
CA LEU A 219 34.39 61.72 -33.08
C LEU A 219 33.95 63.06 -33.67
N LYS A 220 32.67 63.36 -33.64
CA LYS A 220 32.14 64.67 -34.18
C LYS A 220 32.51 65.85 -33.27
N SER A 221 32.62 65.62 -31.96
CA SER A 221 33.00 66.69 -30.97
C SER A 221 34.48 67.06 -31.06
N VAL A 222 35.33 66.22 -31.58
CA VAL A 222 36.82 66.43 -31.69
C VAL A 222 37.24 67.06 -33.01
N ASP A 223 36.33 67.62 -33.81
CA ASP A 223 36.61 68.24 -35.08
C ASP A 223 37.47 67.30 -35.98
N ALA A 224 36.82 66.27 -36.54
CA ALA A 224 37.50 65.17 -37.19
C ALA A 224 38.29 65.68 -38.45
N ASN A 225 39.58 65.83 -38.26
CA ASN A 225 40.50 66.17 -39.29
C ASN A 225 40.57 65.10 -40.35
N GLU A 226 40.91 65.47 -41.63
CA GLU A 226 40.95 64.54 -42.75
C GLU A 226 41.77 63.28 -42.50
N ALA A 227 42.77 63.36 -41.58
CA ALA A 227 43.58 62.23 -41.11
C ALA A 227 42.77 61.18 -40.36
N VAL A 228 41.79 61.59 -39.52
CA VAL A 228 40.92 60.68 -38.70
C VAL A 228 39.92 60.00 -39.63
N LEU A 229 39.39 60.67 -40.65
CA LEU A 229 38.50 60.06 -41.67
C LEU A 229 39.23 58.98 -42.45
N LYS A 230 40.51 59.24 -42.86
CA LYS A 230 41.36 58.27 -43.56
C LYS A 230 41.63 57.03 -42.66
N LEU A 231 41.90 57.22 -41.35
CA LEU A 231 42.14 56.13 -40.42
C LEU A 231 40.87 55.23 -40.26
N LYS A 232 39.68 55.86 -40.17
CA LYS A 232 38.40 55.16 -40.10
C LYS A 232 38.07 54.42 -41.40
N SER A 233 38.48 54.96 -42.55
CA SER A 233 38.33 54.26 -43.87
C SER A 233 39.20 52.99 -43.92
N TYR A 234 40.40 53.01 -43.29
CA TYR A 234 41.24 51.85 -43.21
C TYR A 234 40.64 50.79 -42.27
N ASP A 235 40.07 51.18 -41.08
CA ASP A 235 39.39 50.29 -40.20
C ASP A 235 38.21 49.59 -40.88
N ALA A 236 37.39 50.35 -41.60
CA ALA A 236 36.28 49.80 -42.39
C ALA A 236 36.76 48.85 -43.52
N MET A 237 37.91 49.12 -44.10
CA MET A 237 38.49 48.27 -45.14
C MET A 237 39.03 46.94 -44.54
N VAL A 238 39.60 46.97 -43.36
CA VAL A 238 40.02 45.78 -42.61
C VAL A 238 38.83 44.94 -42.25
N GLU A 239 37.70 45.54 -41.79
CA GLU A 239 36.48 44.86 -41.47
C GLU A 239 35.82 44.16 -42.65
N VAL A 240 35.85 44.83 -43.80
CA VAL A 240 35.40 44.26 -45.08
C VAL A 240 36.32 43.13 -45.56
N ALA A 241 37.66 43.31 -45.42
CA ALA A 241 38.63 42.27 -45.74
C ALA A 241 38.57 41.02 -44.91
N ASN A 242 38.12 41.12 -43.65
CA ASN A 242 37.89 40.01 -42.76
C ASN A 242 36.50 39.37 -42.90
N GLY A 243 35.61 39.94 -43.68
CA GLY A 243 34.31 39.39 -43.99
C GLY A 243 34.41 38.20 -44.96
N ASN A 244 33.62 37.18 -44.79
CA ASN A 244 33.53 35.95 -45.60
C ASN A 244 32.93 36.22 -47.05
N ALA A 245 32.95 37.44 -47.54
CA ALA A 245 32.35 37.79 -48.85
C ALA A 245 33.33 37.51 -49.99
N THR A 246 32.92 36.65 -50.92
CA THR A 246 33.70 36.31 -52.13
C THR A 246 33.69 37.40 -53.23
N LYS A 247 32.96 38.48 -53.04
CA LYS A 247 32.94 39.62 -53.96
C LYS A 247 33.02 40.92 -53.18
N ILE A 248 34.10 41.68 -53.40
CA ILE A 248 34.30 43.00 -52.80
C ILE A 248 34.01 44.02 -53.93
N ILE A 249 32.96 44.82 -53.77
CA ILE A 249 32.67 45.98 -54.66
C ILE A 249 33.37 47.19 -54.05
N VAL A 250 34.45 47.65 -54.67
CA VAL A 250 35.19 48.80 -54.17
C VAL A 250 34.72 50.03 -54.97
N PRO A 251 34.26 51.13 -54.35
CA PRO A 251 33.96 52.36 -54.97
C PRO A 251 35.18 52.95 -55.71
N SER A 252 34.96 53.58 -56.85
CA SER A 252 36.01 54.11 -57.74
C SER A 252 36.99 55.03 -57.03
N ASP A 253 36.59 55.76 -56.04
CA ASP A 253 37.42 56.75 -55.31
C ASP A 253 38.48 56.09 -54.40
N LEU A 254 38.38 54.77 -54.15
CA LEU A 254 39.33 54.01 -53.33
C LEU A 254 40.22 53.06 -54.15
N GLN A 255 40.08 53.04 -55.47
CA GLN A 255 40.85 52.17 -56.34
C GLN A 255 42.35 52.39 -56.21
N ASN A 256 42.80 53.64 -56.08
CA ASN A 256 44.22 54.01 -55.94
C ASN A 256 44.84 53.48 -54.59
N LEU A 257 44.05 53.27 -53.59
CA LEU A 257 44.44 52.73 -52.28
C LEU A 257 44.51 51.19 -52.28
N VAL A 258 43.61 50.55 -53.01
CA VAL A 258 43.57 49.09 -53.13
C VAL A 258 44.73 48.59 -54.00
N THR A 259 45.09 49.31 -55.04
CA THR A 259 46.26 48.98 -55.86
C THR A 259 47.56 49.12 -55.08
N ALA A 260 47.73 50.13 -54.24
CA ALA A 260 48.91 50.29 -53.38
C ALA A 260 48.99 49.11 -52.32
N GLY A 261 47.87 48.64 -51.79
CA GLY A 261 47.83 47.51 -50.86
C GLY A 261 48.11 46.14 -51.47
N THR A 262 47.70 45.93 -52.74
CA THR A 262 47.99 44.70 -53.48
C THR A 262 49.44 44.62 -53.93
N VAL A 263 50.05 45.73 -54.30
CA VAL A 263 51.50 45.82 -54.65
C VAL A 263 52.36 45.49 -53.41
N LEU A 264 52.00 46.02 -52.23
CA LEU A 264 52.70 45.73 -51.01
C LEU A 264 52.56 44.20 -50.59
N LYS A 265 51.42 43.63 -50.87
CA LYS A 265 51.21 42.17 -50.51
C LYS A 265 51.94 41.27 -51.48
N GLU A 266 52.17 41.62 -52.70
CA GLU A 266 52.97 40.90 -53.70
C GLU A 266 54.48 40.99 -53.36
N THR A 267 54.96 42.18 -53.01
CA THR A 267 56.39 42.37 -52.62
C THR A 267 56.77 41.58 -51.34
N PHE A 268 55.87 41.51 -50.42
CA PHE A 268 56.09 40.68 -49.18
C PHE A 268 55.91 39.17 -49.44
N LYS A 269 55.31 38.73 -50.52
CA LYS A 269 55.15 37.33 -50.92
C LYS A 269 56.30 36.77 -51.67
N GLU A 270 57.10 37.62 -52.40
CA GLU A 270 58.31 37.22 -53.10
C GLU A 270 59.49 36.97 -52.14
N ASP A 271 59.60 37.71 -51.03
CA ASP A 271 60.65 37.47 -50.01
C ASP A 271 60.55 36.15 -49.22
N LYS A 272 59.43 35.42 -49.39
CA LYS A 272 59.27 34.07 -48.71
C LYS A 272 59.54 32.87 -49.58
N LYS A 273 59.93 33.08 -50.87
CA LYS A 273 60.23 31.98 -51.83
C LYS A 273 61.75 31.69 -52.03
N ASP A 274 62.62 32.56 -51.53
CA ASP A 274 64.07 32.40 -51.73
C ASP A 274 64.82 31.88 -50.49
N ASN A 275 64.11 31.34 -49.55
CA ASN A 275 64.79 30.69 -48.41
C ASN A 275 64.24 29.28 -48.21
N LYS A 276 64.50 28.34 -49.15
CA LYS A 276 64.55 26.92 -48.99
C LYS A 276 65.64 26.31 -49.78
#